data_ad794393f3fc2fe9a819ea76960a0057
#
_entry.id   ad794393f3fc2fe9a819ea76960a0057
#
_cell.length_a   1.000
_cell.length_b   1.000
_cell.length_c   1.000
_cell.angle_alpha   90.00
_cell.angle_beta   90.00
_cell.angle_gamma   90.00
#
_symmetry.space_group_name_H-M   'P 1'
#
loop_
_entity.id
_entity.type
_entity.pdbx_description
1 polymer ?
#
loop_
_entity_poly.entity_id
_entity_poly.type
_entity_poly.pdbx_seq_one_letter_code
_entity_poly.pdbx_strand_id
1 'polypeptide(L)'
;MPELPEVETIRRQIEPELVGRRIESMEVLDERLTRPVPPREVERAVTGRRIESVGRRGKYLMVGLEGGRWLVMHLRMTGNIVLGEPRSDVRFLRAVIRLEGGKTLLFTDARRFGTAVVLDDAEVDAYMAARAGVEPLSKRLTAERICELATGRRAPLKSFLMVQDGIAGIGNIYADEALWQARLHPLSPAGSMRLEHCERLREGIVGALEAGLDNGGASIDDYRDARGAEGTMQDEFCVHSREGQPCPRCGTEIRRIVLGGRSTYFCPGCQQRLRRRRRRKARRRPAAAPAHR
;
A
#
# COMPACT_ATOMS: atom_id res chain seq x y z
N MET A 1 -8.88 -4.45 2.19
CA MET A 1 -7.94 -3.51 2.87
C MET A 1 -7.51 -2.49 1.85
N PRO A 2 -7.73 -1.20 2.06
CA PRO A 2 -7.23 -0.17 1.15
C PRO A 2 -5.71 -0.26 0.96
N GLU A 3 -5.28 -0.38 -0.30
CA GLU A 3 -3.90 -0.36 -0.75
C GLU A 3 -3.60 1.02 -1.38
N LEU A 4 -2.51 1.17 -2.11
CA LEU A 4 -2.14 2.46 -2.70
C LEU A 4 -3.25 3.07 -3.60
N PRO A 5 -3.86 2.32 -4.55
CA PRO A 5 -4.86 2.91 -5.43
C PRO A 5 -6.09 3.42 -4.69
N GLU A 6 -6.57 2.69 -3.68
CA GLU A 6 -7.73 3.09 -2.89
C GLU A 6 -7.45 4.39 -2.10
N VAL A 7 -6.27 4.47 -1.47
CA VAL A 7 -5.87 5.68 -0.71
C VAL A 7 -5.63 6.87 -1.65
N GLU A 8 -5.06 6.65 -2.82
CA GLU A 8 -4.83 7.71 -3.82
C GLU A 8 -6.14 8.21 -4.43
N THR A 9 -7.10 7.33 -4.69
CA THR A 9 -8.43 7.70 -5.15
C THR A 9 -9.12 8.63 -4.15
N ILE A 10 -9.13 8.23 -2.87
CA ILE A 10 -9.65 9.08 -1.78
C ILE A 10 -8.91 10.43 -1.74
N ARG A 11 -7.57 10.42 -1.77
CA ARG A 11 -6.75 11.63 -1.75
C ARG A 11 -7.14 12.61 -2.84
N ARG A 12 -7.22 12.12 -4.10
CA ARG A 12 -7.58 12.96 -5.26
C ARG A 12 -8.97 13.59 -5.13
N GLN A 13 -9.91 12.86 -4.54
CA GLN A 13 -11.28 13.34 -4.38
C GLN A 13 -11.43 14.35 -3.24
N ILE A 14 -10.69 14.17 -2.13
CA ILE A 14 -10.80 15.08 -0.99
C ILE A 14 -9.91 16.32 -1.11
N GLU A 15 -8.79 16.26 -1.84
CA GLU A 15 -7.86 17.38 -1.97
C GLU A 15 -8.55 18.70 -2.38
N PRO A 16 -9.35 18.77 -3.46
CA PRO A 16 -10.02 20.00 -3.88
C PRO A 16 -11.09 20.47 -2.90
N GLU A 17 -11.58 19.56 -2.05
CA GLU A 17 -12.59 19.87 -1.05
C GLU A 17 -12.01 20.37 0.28
N LEU A 18 -10.75 20.06 0.55
CA LEU A 18 -10.09 20.32 1.82
C LEU A 18 -9.09 21.47 1.77
N VAL A 19 -8.28 21.55 0.71
CA VAL A 19 -7.19 22.54 0.62
C VAL A 19 -7.73 23.96 0.67
N GLY A 20 -7.10 24.79 1.50
CA GLY A 20 -7.50 26.17 1.76
C GLY A 20 -8.55 26.34 2.85
N ARG A 21 -9.26 25.30 3.25
CA ARG A 21 -10.26 25.35 4.33
C ARG A 21 -9.60 25.23 5.70
N ARG A 22 -10.28 25.79 6.70
CA ARG A 22 -9.92 25.67 8.10
C ARG A 22 -10.67 24.49 8.74
N ILE A 23 -10.00 23.73 9.59
CA ILE A 23 -10.66 22.71 10.43
C ILE A 23 -11.35 23.44 11.58
N GLU A 24 -12.68 23.47 11.58
CA GLU A 24 -13.49 24.06 12.64
C GLU A 24 -13.47 23.19 13.91
N SER A 25 -13.58 21.88 13.71
CA SER A 25 -13.47 20.91 14.80
C SER A 25 -13.09 19.52 14.30
N MET A 26 -12.44 18.76 15.17
CA MET A 26 -12.28 17.31 15.03
C MET A 26 -12.89 16.67 16.29
N GLU A 27 -13.68 15.62 16.11
CA GLU A 27 -14.25 14.82 17.17
C GLU A 27 -13.84 13.36 16.97
N VAL A 28 -13.10 12.80 17.91
CA VAL A 28 -12.65 11.40 17.90
C VAL A 28 -13.59 10.58 18.75
N LEU A 29 -14.42 9.75 18.12
CA LEU A 29 -15.42 8.91 18.78
C LEU A 29 -14.88 7.58 19.30
N ASP A 30 -13.68 7.20 18.86
CA ASP A 30 -12.99 5.98 19.28
C ASP A 30 -11.52 6.26 19.55
N GLU A 31 -11.12 6.23 20.82
CA GLU A 31 -9.75 6.52 21.27
C GLU A 31 -8.67 5.65 20.60
N ARG A 32 -9.04 4.44 20.10
CA ARG A 32 -8.09 3.54 19.42
C ARG A 32 -7.51 4.15 18.16
N LEU A 33 -8.25 5.06 17.52
CA LEU A 33 -7.81 5.74 16.31
C LEU A 33 -6.54 6.56 16.53
N THR A 34 -6.38 7.15 17.72
CA THR A 34 -5.28 8.09 18.02
C THR A 34 -4.22 7.53 18.97
N ARG A 35 -4.40 6.29 19.48
CA ARG A 35 -3.45 5.69 20.43
C ARG A 35 -2.00 5.74 19.92
N PRO A 36 -1.02 6.02 20.78
CA PRO A 36 -1.14 6.18 22.26
C PRO A 36 -1.53 7.59 22.72
N VAL A 37 -1.75 8.55 21.80
CA VAL A 37 -2.08 9.94 22.09
C VAL A 37 -3.57 10.05 22.48
N PRO A 38 -3.91 10.74 23.58
CA PRO A 38 -5.30 10.99 23.93
C PRO A 38 -6.06 11.75 22.84
N PRO A 39 -7.34 11.40 22.54
CA PRO A 39 -8.13 12.06 21.50
C PRO A 39 -8.11 13.59 21.57
N ARG A 40 -8.30 14.16 22.76
CA ARG A 40 -8.33 15.62 22.98
C ARG A 40 -7.05 16.34 22.57
N GLU A 41 -5.89 15.68 22.63
CA GLU A 41 -4.62 16.27 22.21
C GLU A 41 -4.57 16.34 20.68
N VAL A 42 -4.99 15.28 19.99
CA VAL A 42 -5.07 15.26 18.52
C VAL A 42 -6.11 16.29 18.04
N GLU A 43 -7.29 16.34 18.65
CA GLU A 43 -8.37 17.30 18.35
C GLU A 43 -7.88 18.74 18.47
N ARG A 44 -7.21 19.08 19.57
CA ARG A 44 -6.64 20.44 19.80
C ARG A 44 -5.54 20.76 18.80
N ALA A 45 -4.72 19.77 18.43
CA ALA A 45 -3.60 19.98 17.54
C ALA A 45 -4.01 20.32 16.10
N VAL A 46 -5.21 19.92 15.67
CA VAL A 46 -5.72 20.16 14.31
C VAL A 46 -6.77 21.26 14.24
N THR A 47 -7.57 21.46 15.31
CA THR A 47 -8.66 22.44 15.33
C THR A 47 -8.14 23.88 15.15
N GLY A 48 -8.83 24.65 14.34
CA GLY A 48 -8.49 26.03 14.00
C GLY A 48 -7.44 26.18 12.93
N ARG A 49 -6.78 25.09 12.47
CA ARG A 49 -5.73 25.17 11.45
C ARG A 49 -6.28 25.10 10.03
N ARG A 50 -5.64 25.83 9.14
CA ARG A 50 -5.89 25.76 7.69
C ARG A 50 -5.21 24.52 7.10
N ILE A 51 -5.90 23.84 6.20
CA ILE A 51 -5.32 22.74 5.42
C ILE A 51 -4.55 23.34 4.25
N GLU A 52 -3.24 23.08 4.18
CA GLU A 52 -2.34 23.59 3.16
C GLU A 52 -2.13 22.59 2.02
N SER A 53 -2.20 21.29 2.33
CA SER A 53 -2.00 20.24 1.34
C SER A 53 -2.67 18.93 1.74
N VAL A 54 -2.97 18.09 0.75
CA VAL A 54 -3.39 16.70 0.95
C VAL A 54 -2.53 15.80 0.09
N GLY A 55 -1.71 15.00 0.73
CA GLY A 55 -0.76 14.09 0.10
C GLY A 55 -0.98 12.63 0.48
N ARG A 56 -0.18 11.76 -0.11
CA ARG A 56 -0.13 10.33 0.20
C ARG A 56 1.31 9.83 0.17
N ARG A 57 1.64 8.91 1.08
CA ARG A 57 2.85 8.11 0.99
C ARG A 57 2.54 6.65 1.32
N GLY A 58 2.78 5.74 0.37
CA GLY A 58 2.36 4.34 0.48
C GLY A 58 0.85 4.22 0.68
N LYS A 59 0.43 3.71 1.83
CA LYS A 59 -0.99 3.58 2.24
C LYS A 59 -1.40 4.63 3.29
N TYR A 60 -0.58 5.66 3.49
CA TYR A 60 -0.85 6.74 4.43
C TYR A 60 -1.40 7.95 3.69
N LEU A 61 -2.54 8.46 4.15
CA LEU A 61 -3.07 9.77 3.78
C LEU A 61 -2.43 10.82 4.69
N MET A 62 -1.95 11.92 4.11
CA MET A 62 -1.20 12.96 4.80
C MET A 62 -1.87 14.31 4.54
N VAL A 63 -2.34 14.95 5.60
CA VAL A 63 -2.94 16.28 5.54
C VAL A 63 -1.99 17.28 6.20
N GLY A 64 -1.39 18.14 5.37
CA GLY A 64 -0.53 19.24 5.84
C GLY A 64 -1.38 20.40 6.33
N LEU A 65 -1.04 20.88 7.51
CA LEU A 65 -1.77 21.91 8.25
C LEU A 65 -0.91 23.12 8.53
N GLU A 66 -1.51 24.28 8.60
CA GLU A 66 -0.89 25.55 8.97
C GLU A 66 0.00 25.41 10.23
N GLY A 67 1.19 26.01 10.19
CA GLY A 67 2.15 25.96 11.29
C GLY A 67 2.97 24.68 11.37
N GLY A 68 3.23 24.04 10.23
CA GLY A 68 4.14 22.89 10.12
C GLY A 68 3.61 21.64 10.84
N ARG A 69 2.30 21.41 10.79
CA ARG A 69 1.67 20.23 11.38
C ARG A 69 1.12 19.30 10.30
N TRP A 70 1.11 18.01 10.61
CA TRP A 70 0.64 16.97 9.72
C TRP A 70 -0.32 16.05 10.44
N LEU A 71 -1.55 15.89 9.91
CA LEU A 71 -2.44 14.81 10.30
C LEU A 71 -2.19 13.64 9.35
N VAL A 72 -1.59 12.56 9.86
CA VAL A 72 -1.25 11.36 9.10
C VAL A 72 -2.21 10.24 9.47
N MET A 73 -2.95 9.72 8.50
CA MET A 73 -3.96 8.69 8.69
C MET A 73 -3.62 7.42 7.91
N HIS A 74 -3.90 6.25 8.49
CA HIS A 74 -3.77 4.96 7.83
C HIS A 74 -5.08 4.18 7.96
N LEU A 75 -5.69 3.83 6.83
CA LEU A 75 -7.03 3.19 6.79
C LEU A 75 -7.01 1.73 7.27
N ARG A 76 -5.86 1.07 7.25
CA ARG A 76 -5.70 -0.34 7.63
C ARG A 76 -6.62 -1.28 6.85
N MET A 77 -7.50 -2.03 7.53
CA MET A 77 -8.27 -3.12 6.91
C MET A 77 -9.63 -2.67 6.39
N THR A 78 -10.35 -1.86 7.16
CA THR A 78 -11.75 -1.47 6.93
C THR A 78 -11.98 0.03 7.13
N GLY A 79 -10.90 0.80 7.29
CA GLY A 79 -11.01 2.26 7.38
C GLY A 79 -11.41 2.87 6.04
N ASN A 80 -12.34 3.81 6.08
CA ASN A 80 -12.75 4.63 4.96
C ASN A 80 -12.79 6.10 5.37
N ILE A 81 -12.58 6.98 4.40
CA ILE A 81 -12.76 8.42 4.55
C ILE A 81 -13.80 8.86 3.53
N VAL A 82 -14.90 9.42 4.00
CA VAL A 82 -16.04 9.80 3.18
C VAL A 82 -16.39 11.26 3.43
N LEU A 83 -16.68 12.00 2.36
CA LEU A 83 -17.25 13.34 2.40
C LEU A 83 -18.77 13.20 2.67
N GLY A 84 -19.30 13.86 3.70
CA GLY A 84 -20.71 13.80 4.02
C GLY A 84 -21.00 14.14 5.46
N GLU A 85 -22.29 14.27 5.79
CA GLU A 85 -22.73 14.60 7.12
C GLU A 85 -22.84 13.36 8.02
N PRO A 86 -22.51 13.47 9.32
CA PRO A 86 -22.72 12.41 10.28
C PRO A 86 -24.23 12.20 10.52
N ARG A 87 -24.79 11.17 9.90
CA ARG A 87 -26.17 10.76 10.07
C ARG A 87 -26.26 9.47 10.88
N SER A 88 -27.41 9.17 11.43
CA SER A 88 -27.65 7.95 12.23
C SER A 88 -27.43 6.65 11.48
N ASP A 89 -27.48 6.69 10.15
CA ASP A 89 -27.22 5.54 9.26
C ASP A 89 -25.73 5.30 8.95
N VAL A 90 -24.85 6.25 9.29
CA VAL A 90 -23.40 6.06 9.12
C VAL A 90 -22.87 5.08 10.16
N ARG A 91 -22.64 3.84 9.70
CA ARG A 91 -22.16 2.77 10.56
C ARG A 91 -20.65 2.88 10.82
N PHE A 92 -20.22 2.46 12.00
CA PHE A 92 -18.81 2.36 12.37
C PHE A 92 -18.03 3.69 12.34
N LEU A 93 -18.69 4.81 12.56
CA LEU A 93 -18.08 6.13 12.66
C LEU A 93 -17.07 6.17 13.81
N ARG A 94 -15.85 6.68 13.55
CA ARG A 94 -14.73 6.76 14.50
C ARG A 94 -14.21 8.17 14.71
N ALA A 95 -14.32 9.01 13.70
CA ALA A 95 -14.03 10.43 13.84
C ALA A 95 -14.84 11.26 12.84
N VAL A 96 -15.08 12.52 13.22
CA VAL A 96 -15.73 13.55 12.40
C VAL A 96 -14.82 14.75 12.36
N ILE A 97 -14.50 15.26 11.16
CA ILE A 97 -13.74 16.49 10.94
C ILE A 97 -14.65 17.47 10.24
N ARG A 98 -15.02 18.57 10.91
CA ARG A 98 -15.82 19.66 10.33
C ARG A 98 -14.91 20.75 9.81
N LEU A 99 -15.21 21.21 8.61
CA LEU A 99 -14.43 22.18 7.87
C LEU A 99 -15.24 23.44 7.60
N GLU A 100 -14.55 24.54 7.53
CA GLU A 100 -15.09 25.84 7.08
C GLU A 100 -15.93 25.68 5.81
N GLY A 101 -17.11 26.31 5.78
CA GLY A 101 -18.05 26.20 4.68
C GLY A 101 -18.94 24.95 4.74
N GLY A 102 -19.09 24.34 5.90
CA GLY A 102 -20.06 23.26 6.16
C GLY A 102 -19.69 21.89 5.56
N LYS A 103 -18.46 21.72 5.09
CA LYS A 103 -17.98 20.40 4.63
C LYS A 103 -17.59 19.54 5.82
N THR A 104 -17.86 18.25 5.73
CA THR A 104 -17.52 17.30 6.80
C THR A 104 -16.84 16.07 6.21
N LEU A 105 -15.77 15.62 6.86
CA LEU A 105 -15.04 14.40 6.55
C LEU A 105 -15.30 13.38 7.66
N LEU A 106 -15.76 12.20 7.29
CA LEU A 106 -16.08 11.10 8.18
C LEU A 106 -15.02 10.00 8.06
N PHE A 107 -14.46 9.59 9.19
CA PHE A 107 -13.62 8.40 9.27
C PHE A 107 -14.46 7.25 9.83
N THR A 108 -14.69 6.21 9.02
CA THR A 108 -15.41 5.01 9.44
C THR A 108 -14.45 3.81 9.45
N ASP A 109 -14.61 2.88 10.41
CA ASP A 109 -13.78 1.67 10.49
C ASP A 109 -14.46 0.58 11.32
N ALA A 110 -14.94 -0.48 10.67
CA ALA A 110 -15.62 -1.58 11.32
C ALA A 110 -14.69 -2.34 12.29
N ARG A 111 -13.44 -2.55 11.90
CA ARG A 111 -12.47 -3.35 12.68
C ARG A 111 -11.66 -2.55 13.70
N ARG A 112 -11.72 -1.23 13.67
CA ARG A 112 -11.05 -0.33 14.61
C ARG A 112 -9.51 -0.47 14.60
N PHE A 113 -8.92 -0.71 13.43
CA PHE A 113 -7.47 -0.82 13.22
C PHE A 113 -6.86 0.44 12.60
N GLY A 114 -7.69 1.32 12.06
CA GLY A 114 -7.27 2.61 11.52
C GLY A 114 -6.49 3.43 12.54
N THR A 115 -5.59 4.28 12.06
CA THR A 115 -4.78 5.14 12.92
C THR A 115 -4.75 6.56 12.39
N ALA A 116 -4.74 7.53 13.31
CA ALA A 116 -4.53 8.94 13.04
C ALA A 116 -3.52 9.49 14.06
N VAL A 117 -2.48 10.15 13.56
CA VAL A 117 -1.45 10.79 14.40
C VAL A 117 -1.21 12.20 13.90
N VAL A 118 -0.88 13.11 14.81
CA VAL A 118 -0.43 14.45 14.47
C VAL A 118 1.07 14.54 14.73
N LEU A 119 1.79 15.02 13.73
CA LEU A 119 3.26 15.15 13.73
C LEU A 119 3.62 16.58 13.34
N ASP A 120 4.82 17.03 13.69
CA ASP A 120 5.38 18.25 13.12
C ASP A 120 6.29 17.96 11.91
N ASP A 121 6.76 19.01 11.24
CA ASP A 121 7.62 18.90 10.05
C ASP A 121 8.91 18.12 10.32
N ALA A 122 9.46 18.23 11.52
CA ALA A 122 10.70 17.51 11.89
C ALA A 122 10.45 16.01 12.10
N GLU A 123 9.26 15.65 12.54
CA GLU A 123 8.86 14.26 12.86
C GLU A 123 8.35 13.49 11.64
N VAL A 124 7.61 14.17 10.74
CA VAL A 124 6.86 13.49 9.68
C VAL A 124 7.77 12.72 8.72
N ASP A 125 8.91 13.28 8.35
CA ASP A 125 9.85 12.63 7.44
C ASP A 125 10.45 11.36 8.06
N ALA A 126 10.89 11.44 9.31
CA ALA A 126 11.42 10.29 10.05
C ALA A 126 10.35 9.22 10.27
N TYR A 127 9.13 9.64 10.63
CA TYR A 127 7.98 8.74 10.81
C TYR A 127 7.66 7.98 9.53
N MET A 128 7.62 8.68 8.39
CA MET A 128 7.33 8.08 7.09
C MET A 128 8.47 7.23 6.56
N ALA A 129 9.73 7.65 6.73
CA ALA A 129 10.90 6.87 6.31
C ALA A 129 10.99 5.51 7.00
N ALA A 130 10.58 5.43 8.26
CA ALA A 130 10.54 4.18 9.02
C ALA A 130 9.39 3.23 8.60
N ARG A 131 8.40 3.70 7.82
CA ARG A 131 7.15 2.97 7.53
C ARG A 131 6.83 2.76 6.07
N ALA A 132 7.36 3.61 5.20
CA ALA A 132 7.08 3.57 3.77
C ALA A 132 8.36 3.73 2.97
N GLY A 133 8.76 2.67 2.29
CA GLY A 133 9.91 2.62 1.42
C GLY A 133 9.73 3.42 0.13
N VAL A 134 10.18 2.87 -0.99
CA VAL A 134 10.11 3.53 -2.30
C VAL A 134 8.67 3.61 -2.78
N GLU A 135 8.23 4.80 -3.21
CA GLU A 135 6.96 5.00 -3.88
C GLU A 135 6.96 4.30 -5.26
N PRO A 136 6.04 3.35 -5.51
CA PRO A 136 6.11 2.50 -6.69
C PRO A 136 5.84 3.24 -8.00
N LEU A 137 5.06 4.32 -7.97
CA LEU A 137 4.75 5.14 -9.15
C LEU A 137 5.73 6.32 -9.33
N SER A 138 6.79 6.37 -8.53
CA SER A 138 7.83 7.39 -8.66
C SER A 138 8.98 6.94 -9.57
N LYS A 139 9.73 7.91 -10.12
CA LYS A 139 10.96 7.64 -10.87
C LYS A 139 12.05 6.95 -10.03
N ARG A 140 11.89 6.88 -8.70
CA ARG A 140 12.83 6.21 -7.77
C ARG A 140 12.69 4.69 -7.79
N LEU A 141 11.56 4.11 -8.23
CA LEU A 141 11.42 2.67 -8.40
C LEU A 141 11.99 2.26 -9.76
N THR A 142 13.29 2.01 -9.83
CA THR A 142 13.95 1.45 -10.99
C THR A 142 14.09 -0.07 -10.86
N ALA A 143 14.40 -0.77 -11.96
CA ALA A 143 14.67 -2.20 -11.94
C ALA A 143 15.88 -2.53 -11.07
N GLU A 144 16.92 -1.71 -11.14
CA GLU A 144 18.13 -1.84 -10.32
C GLU A 144 17.79 -1.73 -8.85
N ARG A 145 16.93 -0.75 -8.49
CA ARG A 145 16.49 -0.56 -7.09
C ARG A 145 15.71 -1.76 -6.58
N ILE A 146 14.84 -2.36 -7.39
CA ILE A 146 14.14 -3.62 -7.03
C ILE A 146 15.16 -4.74 -6.82
N CYS A 147 16.13 -4.89 -7.71
CA CYS A 147 17.19 -5.89 -7.58
C CYS A 147 18.02 -5.70 -6.30
N GLU A 148 18.39 -4.47 -5.96
CA GLU A 148 19.09 -4.13 -4.72
C GLU A 148 18.27 -4.55 -3.49
N LEU A 149 17.00 -4.13 -3.43
CA LEU A 149 16.08 -4.47 -2.34
C LEU A 149 15.87 -5.99 -2.19
N ALA A 150 15.91 -6.74 -3.30
CA ALA A 150 15.74 -8.19 -3.33
C ALA A 150 17.03 -8.95 -3.01
N THR A 151 18.19 -8.32 -3.11
CA THR A 151 19.49 -8.99 -2.96
C THR A 151 19.61 -9.71 -1.62
N GLY A 152 19.98 -11.00 -1.66
CA GLY A 152 20.15 -11.85 -0.48
C GLY A 152 18.85 -12.33 0.17
N ARG A 153 17.67 -11.80 -0.21
CA ARG A 153 16.40 -12.14 0.40
C ARG A 153 15.95 -13.55 -0.02
N ARG A 154 15.61 -14.36 0.98
CA ARG A 154 15.06 -15.72 0.78
C ARG A 154 13.54 -15.74 0.71
N ALA A 155 12.90 -14.66 1.12
CA ALA A 155 11.46 -14.52 1.14
C ALA A 155 10.85 -14.75 -0.24
N PRO A 156 9.65 -15.36 -0.33
CA PRO A 156 8.87 -15.42 -1.56
C PRO A 156 8.61 -14.03 -2.14
N LEU A 157 8.55 -13.90 -3.47
CA LEU A 157 8.32 -12.62 -4.16
C LEU A 157 7.08 -11.89 -3.67
N LYS A 158 5.97 -12.62 -3.46
CA LYS A 158 4.76 -11.97 -2.93
C LYS A 158 4.99 -11.37 -1.54
N SER A 159 5.64 -12.12 -0.65
CA SER A 159 5.97 -11.61 0.69
C SER A 159 6.92 -10.43 0.61
N PHE A 160 7.89 -10.45 -0.30
CA PHE A 160 8.83 -9.34 -0.54
C PHE A 160 8.09 -8.07 -0.98
N LEU A 161 7.13 -8.17 -1.92
CA LEU A 161 6.34 -7.03 -2.38
C LEU A 161 5.44 -6.43 -1.31
N MET A 162 4.96 -7.24 -0.36
CA MET A 162 4.04 -6.78 0.68
C MET A 162 4.73 -6.10 1.87
N VAL A 163 6.07 -6.14 1.93
CA VAL A 163 6.85 -5.47 2.98
C VAL A 163 6.97 -3.99 2.66
N GLN A 164 6.31 -3.15 3.47
CA GLN A 164 6.11 -1.73 3.18
C GLN A 164 7.37 -0.87 3.27
N ASP A 165 8.42 -1.29 3.97
CA ASP A 165 9.70 -0.59 4.08
C ASP A 165 10.58 -0.75 2.82
N GLY A 166 10.29 -1.72 1.97
CA GLY A 166 10.96 -1.90 0.67
C GLY A 166 10.28 -1.08 -0.43
N ILE A 167 9.10 -1.54 -0.86
CA ILE A 167 8.23 -0.89 -1.85
C ILE A 167 6.91 -0.58 -1.15
N ALA A 168 6.58 0.69 -1.05
CA ALA A 168 5.39 1.13 -0.33
C ALA A 168 4.11 0.88 -1.14
N GLY A 169 2.96 0.79 -0.45
CA GLY A 169 1.66 0.85 -1.07
C GLY A 169 1.11 -0.47 -1.64
N ILE A 170 1.95 -1.46 -1.93
CA ILE A 170 1.51 -2.76 -2.47
C ILE A 170 0.97 -3.63 -1.33
N GLY A 171 -0.18 -4.27 -1.56
CA GLY A 171 -0.75 -5.23 -0.63
C GLY A 171 -1.08 -6.55 -1.30
N ASN A 172 -2.13 -7.22 -0.84
CA ASN A 172 -2.46 -8.59 -1.27
C ASN A 172 -2.95 -8.65 -2.70
N ILE A 173 -3.78 -7.69 -3.11
CA ILE A 173 -4.41 -7.61 -4.42
C ILE A 173 -3.34 -7.30 -5.47
N TYR A 174 -2.73 -6.15 -5.33
CA TYR A 174 -1.80 -5.65 -6.35
C TYR A 174 -0.48 -6.43 -6.39
N ALA A 175 -0.13 -7.18 -5.32
CA ALA A 175 0.99 -8.12 -5.40
C ALA A 175 0.69 -9.33 -6.30
N ASP A 176 -0.52 -9.89 -6.26
CA ASP A 176 -0.91 -11.00 -7.15
C ASP A 176 -0.96 -10.52 -8.60
N GLU A 177 -1.62 -9.39 -8.87
CA GLU A 177 -1.76 -8.82 -10.20
C GLU A 177 -0.41 -8.42 -10.81
N ALA A 178 0.46 -7.75 -10.05
CA ALA A 178 1.81 -7.38 -10.48
C ALA A 178 2.67 -8.61 -10.83
N LEU A 179 2.62 -9.65 -10.02
CA LEU A 179 3.35 -10.89 -10.28
C LEU A 179 2.82 -11.63 -11.50
N TRP A 180 1.51 -11.59 -11.75
CA TRP A 180 0.93 -12.16 -12.97
C TRP A 180 1.35 -11.38 -14.21
N GLN A 181 1.32 -10.05 -14.18
CA GLN A 181 1.81 -9.21 -15.27
C GLN A 181 3.28 -9.48 -15.55
N ALA A 182 4.11 -9.55 -14.52
CA ALA A 182 5.54 -9.83 -14.62
C ALA A 182 5.89 -11.28 -15.03
N ARG A 183 4.91 -12.19 -15.08
CA ARG A 183 5.09 -13.64 -15.30
C ARG A 183 6.03 -14.30 -14.28
N LEU A 184 5.98 -13.84 -13.03
CA LEU A 184 6.80 -14.35 -11.93
C LEU A 184 5.95 -15.09 -10.91
N HIS A 185 6.39 -16.30 -10.55
CA HIS A 185 5.66 -17.13 -9.59
C HIS A 185 5.79 -16.55 -8.16
N PRO A 186 4.69 -16.43 -7.39
CA PRO A 186 4.69 -15.80 -6.07
C PRO A 186 5.64 -16.46 -5.05
N LEU A 187 5.91 -17.76 -5.18
CA LEU A 187 6.84 -18.49 -4.31
C LEU A 187 8.30 -18.44 -4.77
N SER A 188 8.64 -17.73 -5.84
CA SER A 188 10.03 -17.55 -6.24
C SER A 188 10.79 -16.79 -5.16
N PRO A 189 12.00 -17.21 -4.76
CA PRO A 189 12.80 -16.43 -3.81
C PRO A 189 13.18 -15.08 -4.43
N ALA A 190 12.95 -13.98 -3.72
CA ALA A 190 13.20 -12.63 -4.24
C ALA A 190 14.65 -12.42 -4.70
N GLY A 191 15.63 -12.92 -3.93
CA GLY A 191 17.04 -12.84 -4.26
C GLY A 191 17.48 -13.73 -5.45
N SER A 192 16.54 -14.44 -6.12
CA SER A 192 16.83 -15.21 -7.33
C SER A 192 16.58 -14.40 -8.61
N MET A 193 16.02 -13.19 -8.49
CA MET A 193 15.80 -12.33 -9.64
C MET A 193 17.12 -11.87 -10.26
N ARG A 194 17.09 -11.66 -11.58
CA ARG A 194 18.08 -10.95 -12.37
C ARG A 194 17.49 -9.63 -12.81
N LEU A 195 18.27 -8.76 -13.43
CA LEU A 195 17.80 -7.46 -13.89
C LEU A 195 16.56 -7.57 -14.78
N GLU A 196 16.54 -8.46 -15.74
CA GLU A 196 15.40 -8.75 -16.63
C GLU A 196 14.10 -9.10 -15.89
N HIS A 197 14.21 -9.77 -14.71
CA HIS A 197 13.07 -10.08 -13.86
C HIS A 197 12.63 -8.85 -13.07
N CYS A 198 13.59 -8.02 -12.64
CA CYS A 198 13.31 -6.78 -11.92
C CYS A 198 12.64 -5.75 -12.84
N GLU A 199 13.04 -5.68 -14.11
CA GLU A 199 12.40 -4.85 -15.15
C GLU A 199 10.94 -5.24 -15.33
N ARG A 200 10.67 -6.52 -15.61
CA ARG A 200 9.30 -7.03 -15.73
C ARG A 200 8.48 -6.84 -14.46
N LEU A 201 9.11 -7.01 -13.29
CA LEU A 201 8.41 -6.81 -12.02
C LEU A 201 8.05 -5.34 -11.81
N ARG A 202 8.95 -4.41 -12.18
CA ARG A 202 8.67 -2.98 -12.15
C ARG A 202 7.48 -2.63 -13.06
N GLU A 203 7.50 -3.11 -14.31
CA GLU A 203 6.40 -2.90 -15.25
C GLU A 203 5.09 -3.48 -14.71
N GLY A 204 5.13 -4.70 -14.17
CA GLY A 204 3.96 -5.33 -13.57
C GLY A 204 3.40 -4.60 -12.34
N ILE A 205 4.29 -4.03 -11.50
CA ILE A 205 3.87 -3.21 -10.35
C ILE A 205 3.17 -1.93 -10.84
N VAL A 206 3.80 -1.21 -11.77
CA VAL A 206 3.24 0.04 -12.30
C VAL A 206 1.91 -0.24 -12.98
N GLY A 207 1.85 -1.21 -13.90
CA GLY A 207 0.62 -1.51 -14.63
C GLY A 207 -0.54 -1.98 -13.73
N ALA A 208 -0.26 -2.79 -12.71
CA ALA A 208 -1.30 -3.21 -11.76
C ALA A 208 -1.85 -2.03 -10.93
N LEU A 209 -0.96 -1.14 -10.47
CA LEU A 209 -1.37 0.01 -9.67
C LEU A 209 -2.09 1.08 -10.51
N GLU A 210 -1.66 1.33 -11.75
CA GLU A 210 -2.33 2.25 -12.68
C GLU A 210 -3.73 1.73 -13.02
N ALA A 211 -3.87 0.43 -13.35
CA ALA A 211 -5.19 -0.18 -13.53
C ALA A 211 -6.10 0.00 -12.30
N GLY A 212 -5.54 -0.17 -11.09
CA GLY A 212 -6.26 0.09 -9.85
C GLY A 212 -6.71 1.55 -9.72
N LEU A 213 -5.87 2.51 -10.11
CA LEU A 213 -6.20 3.94 -10.07
C LEU A 213 -7.28 4.31 -11.10
N ASP A 214 -7.18 3.80 -12.31
CA ASP A 214 -8.13 4.07 -13.41
C ASP A 214 -9.53 3.53 -13.09
N ASN A 215 -9.59 2.45 -12.30
CA ASN A 215 -10.84 1.82 -11.84
C ASN A 215 -11.29 2.27 -10.43
N GLY A 216 -10.71 3.33 -9.86
CA GLY A 216 -11.09 3.87 -8.55
C GLY A 216 -10.81 2.93 -7.37
N GLY A 217 -9.93 1.94 -7.52
CA GLY A 217 -9.62 0.92 -6.53
C GLY A 217 -10.53 -0.30 -6.59
N ALA A 218 -10.30 -1.27 -5.70
CA ALA A 218 -11.06 -2.53 -5.61
C ALA A 218 -12.02 -2.52 -4.40
N SER A 219 -13.32 -2.66 -4.66
CA SER A 219 -14.36 -2.81 -3.64
C SER A 219 -14.71 -4.29 -3.43
N ILE A 220 -13.82 -5.02 -2.73
CA ILE A 220 -14.05 -6.43 -2.41
C ILE A 220 -14.97 -6.57 -1.18
N ASP A 221 -14.73 -5.73 -0.16
CA ASP A 221 -15.48 -5.76 1.10
C ASP A 221 -16.10 -4.37 1.38
N ASP A 222 -15.49 -3.64 2.31
CA ASP A 222 -16.04 -2.39 2.87
C ASP A 222 -15.53 -1.11 2.18
N TYR A 223 -14.57 -1.22 1.25
CA TYR A 223 -14.00 -0.03 0.62
C TYR A 223 -15.04 0.72 -0.20
N ARG A 224 -15.08 2.02 0.04
CA ARG A 224 -15.79 3.01 -0.76
C ARG A 224 -14.83 4.19 -0.99
N ASP A 225 -14.99 4.86 -2.10
CA ASP A 225 -14.27 6.11 -2.34
C ASP A 225 -14.78 7.25 -1.44
N ALA A 226 -14.19 8.43 -1.52
CA ALA A 226 -14.58 9.55 -0.66
C ALA A 226 -16.01 10.08 -0.94
N ARG A 227 -16.64 9.69 -2.02
CA ARG A 227 -18.03 10.02 -2.38
C ARG A 227 -19.01 8.90 -2.05
N GLY A 228 -18.51 7.80 -1.47
CA GLY A 228 -19.30 6.63 -1.11
C GLY A 228 -19.53 5.63 -2.25
N ALA A 229 -18.91 5.85 -3.42
CA ALA A 229 -19.02 4.95 -4.57
C ALA A 229 -18.08 3.74 -4.46
N GLU A 230 -18.45 2.65 -5.13
CA GLU A 230 -17.58 1.48 -5.30
C GLU A 230 -16.55 1.72 -6.41
N GLY A 231 -15.32 1.25 -6.20
CA GLY A 231 -14.39 1.06 -7.30
C GLY A 231 -14.73 -0.19 -8.11
N THR A 232 -14.18 -0.31 -9.32
CA THR A 232 -14.47 -1.39 -10.27
C THR A 232 -13.27 -2.29 -10.58
N MET A 233 -12.13 -2.09 -9.91
CA MET A 233 -10.92 -2.89 -10.18
C MET A 233 -11.12 -4.38 -9.98
N GLN A 234 -12.06 -4.83 -9.15
CA GLN A 234 -12.39 -6.25 -8.95
C GLN A 234 -12.90 -6.92 -10.23
N ASP A 235 -13.48 -6.18 -11.16
CA ASP A 235 -13.98 -6.67 -12.43
C ASP A 235 -12.86 -6.90 -13.46
N GLU A 236 -11.71 -6.24 -13.23
CA GLU A 236 -10.50 -6.29 -14.07
C GLU A 236 -9.43 -7.26 -13.54
N PHE A 237 -9.67 -7.98 -12.44
CA PHE A 237 -8.68 -8.90 -11.91
C PHE A 237 -8.31 -9.99 -12.91
N CYS A 238 -7.00 -10.18 -13.08
CA CYS A 238 -6.45 -11.23 -13.92
C CYS A 238 -6.26 -12.55 -13.18
N VAL A 239 -5.91 -12.51 -11.90
CA VAL A 239 -5.71 -13.69 -11.06
C VAL A 239 -6.32 -13.56 -9.66
N HIS A 240 -6.31 -12.37 -9.06
CA HIS A 240 -6.81 -12.20 -7.69
C HIS A 240 -8.29 -12.61 -7.59
N SER A 241 -8.65 -13.40 -6.57
CA SER A 241 -10.01 -13.95 -6.37
C SER A 241 -10.59 -14.78 -7.52
N ARG A 242 -9.76 -15.28 -8.46
CA ARG A 242 -10.20 -16.04 -9.64
C ARG A 242 -9.79 -17.51 -9.61
N GLU A 243 -9.70 -18.12 -8.42
CA GLU A 243 -9.42 -19.57 -8.28
C GLU A 243 -10.38 -20.41 -9.13
N GLY A 244 -9.86 -21.39 -9.87
CA GLY A 244 -10.64 -22.27 -10.75
C GLY A 244 -11.01 -21.67 -12.10
N GLN A 245 -10.86 -20.37 -12.30
CA GLN A 245 -11.17 -19.71 -13.57
C GLN A 245 -10.00 -19.79 -14.56
N PRO A 246 -10.26 -19.70 -15.87
CA PRO A 246 -9.21 -19.68 -16.87
C PRO A 246 -8.38 -18.38 -16.80
N CYS A 247 -7.08 -18.51 -16.93
CA CYS A 247 -6.16 -17.39 -17.07
C CYS A 247 -6.45 -16.62 -18.36
N PRO A 248 -6.64 -15.29 -18.33
CA PRO A 248 -6.97 -14.52 -19.53
C PRO A 248 -5.85 -14.51 -20.58
N ARG A 249 -4.61 -14.87 -20.18
CA ARG A 249 -3.46 -14.91 -21.10
C ARG A 249 -3.25 -16.26 -21.78
N CYS A 250 -3.50 -17.38 -21.08
CA CYS A 250 -3.13 -18.72 -21.60
C CYS A 250 -4.18 -19.81 -21.36
N GLY A 251 -5.34 -19.50 -20.80
CA GLY A 251 -6.42 -20.45 -20.53
C GLY A 251 -6.16 -21.43 -19.37
N THR A 252 -4.94 -21.51 -18.83
CA THR A 252 -4.64 -22.41 -17.71
C THR A 252 -5.42 -21.98 -16.47
N GLU A 253 -5.97 -22.93 -15.74
CA GLU A 253 -6.71 -22.67 -14.50
C GLU A 253 -5.86 -21.96 -13.44
N ILE A 254 -6.40 -20.86 -12.89
CA ILE A 254 -5.77 -20.08 -11.82
C ILE A 254 -5.84 -20.89 -10.53
N ARG A 255 -4.71 -20.97 -9.84
CA ARG A 255 -4.58 -21.65 -8.55
C ARG A 255 -4.51 -20.67 -7.41
N ARG A 256 -5.00 -21.14 -6.27
CA ARG A 256 -4.87 -20.47 -4.98
C ARG A 256 -4.01 -21.28 -4.03
N ILE A 257 -3.16 -20.58 -3.29
CA ILE A 257 -2.41 -21.12 -2.13
C ILE A 257 -2.52 -20.14 -0.97
N VAL A 258 -2.15 -20.58 0.23
CA VAL A 258 -2.00 -19.70 1.38
C VAL A 258 -0.52 -19.44 1.62
N LEU A 259 -0.14 -18.17 1.65
CA LEU A 259 1.24 -17.72 1.92
C LEU A 259 1.22 -16.66 3.03
N GLY A 260 1.87 -16.96 4.16
CA GLY A 260 1.90 -16.05 5.31
C GLY A 260 0.51 -15.65 5.82
N GLY A 261 -0.44 -16.59 5.84
CA GLY A 261 -1.82 -16.37 6.27
C GLY A 261 -2.69 -15.61 5.26
N ARG A 262 -2.20 -15.39 4.02
CA ARG A 262 -2.94 -14.65 2.97
C ARG A 262 -3.19 -15.53 1.75
N SER A 263 -4.41 -15.45 1.20
CA SER A 263 -4.71 -16.05 -0.09
C SER A 263 -3.81 -15.45 -1.17
N THR A 264 -3.29 -16.31 -2.03
CA THR A 264 -2.33 -15.96 -3.09
C THR A 264 -2.77 -16.65 -4.35
N TYR A 265 -3.10 -15.86 -5.36
CA TYR A 265 -3.63 -16.35 -6.62
C TYR A 265 -2.58 -16.21 -7.72
N PHE A 266 -2.47 -17.20 -8.59
CA PHE A 266 -1.50 -17.20 -9.67
C PHE A 266 -1.85 -18.17 -10.78
N CYS A 267 -1.34 -17.93 -11.98
CA CYS A 267 -1.43 -18.86 -13.11
C CYS A 267 -0.18 -19.73 -13.16
N PRO A 268 -0.29 -21.07 -12.97
CA PRO A 268 0.87 -21.95 -13.02
C PRO A 268 1.46 -22.11 -14.44
N GLY A 269 0.69 -21.81 -15.49
CA GLY A 269 1.15 -21.80 -16.86
C GLY A 269 1.98 -20.59 -17.25
N CYS A 270 1.58 -19.39 -16.82
CA CYS A 270 2.25 -18.13 -17.19
C CYS A 270 3.39 -17.75 -16.26
N GLN A 271 3.28 -18.05 -14.96
CA GLN A 271 4.18 -17.55 -13.92
C GLN A 271 5.25 -18.57 -13.60
N GLN A 272 6.46 -18.34 -14.12
CA GLN A 272 7.58 -19.25 -13.94
C GLN A 272 8.21 -19.13 -12.56
N ARG A 273 8.51 -20.28 -11.94
CA ARG A 273 9.20 -20.34 -10.65
C ARG A 273 10.70 -20.23 -10.84
N LEU A 274 11.29 -19.15 -10.29
CA LEU A 274 12.73 -18.96 -10.26
C LEU A 274 13.38 -19.93 -9.27
N ARG A 275 14.51 -20.53 -9.68
CA ARG A 275 15.30 -21.41 -8.81
C ARG A 275 16.43 -20.62 -8.14
N ARG A 276 16.74 -20.95 -6.87
CA ARG A 276 17.89 -20.35 -6.19
C ARG A 276 19.19 -20.62 -6.95
N ARG A 277 19.97 -19.57 -7.18
CA ARG A 277 21.34 -19.74 -7.66
C ARG A 277 22.12 -20.50 -6.59
N ARG A 278 22.63 -21.70 -6.92
CA ARG A 278 23.66 -22.33 -6.09
C ARG A 278 24.88 -21.40 -6.09
N ARG A 279 25.28 -20.91 -4.91
CA ARG A 279 26.59 -20.27 -4.76
C ARG A 279 27.62 -21.27 -5.28
N ARG A 280 28.32 -20.98 -6.39
CA ARG A 280 29.52 -21.70 -6.74
C ARG A 280 30.48 -21.56 -5.56
N LYS A 281 30.71 -22.65 -4.82
CA LYS A 281 31.81 -22.68 -3.84
C LYS A 281 33.04 -22.22 -4.60
N ALA A 282 33.67 -21.12 -4.18
CA ALA A 282 34.98 -20.74 -4.69
C ALA A 282 35.86 -21.94 -4.51
N ARG A 283 36.38 -22.47 -5.63
CA ARG A 283 37.42 -23.53 -5.60
C ARG A 283 38.57 -22.94 -4.78
N ARG A 284 38.79 -23.46 -3.59
CA ARG A 284 40.02 -23.18 -2.85
C ARG A 284 41.16 -23.56 -3.81
N ARG A 285 41.98 -22.62 -4.17
CA ARG A 285 43.28 -22.92 -4.83
C ARG A 285 44.03 -23.86 -3.88
N PRO A 286 44.55 -24.97 -4.38
CA PRO A 286 45.43 -25.80 -3.56
C PRO A 286 46.64 -24.95 -3.15
N ALA A 287 46.99 -25.01 -1.86
CA ALA A 287 48.17 -24.38 -1.35
C ALA A 287 49.39 -24.91 -2.11
N ALA A 288 50.27 -24.01 -2.59
CA ALA A 288 51.51 -24.38 -3.21
C ALA A 288 52.35 -25.18 -2.20
N ALA A 289 52.85 -26.34 -2.63
CA ALA A 289 53.76 -27.16 -1.84
C ALA A 289 55.04 -26.36 -1.52
N PRO A 290 55.61 -26.46 -0.30
CA PRO A 290 56.87 -25.81 0.02
C PRO A 290 58.01 -26.42 -0.80
N ALA A 291 58.80 -25.56 -1.45
CA ALA A 291 60.03 -25.97 -2.13
C ALA A 291 61.03 -26.46 -1.09
N HIS A 292 61.40 -27.71 -1.15
CA HIS A 292 62.55 -28.24 -0.40
C HIS A 292 63.85 -27.67 -0.99
N ARG A 293 64.65 -27.07 -0.15
CA ARG A 293 66.08 -26.87 -0.33
C ARG A 293 66.83 -27.98 0.38
#